data_9ca88302d28f7cf6f26b6ee37aee353a
#
_entry.id   9ca88302d28f7cf6f26b6ee37aee353a
#
_cell.length_a   1.000
_cell.length_b   1.000
_cell.length_c   1.000
_cell.angle_alpha   90.00
_cell.angle_beta   90.00
_cell.angle_gamma   90.00
#
_symmetry.space_group_name_H-M   'P 1'
#
loop_
_entity.id
_entity.type
_entity.pdbx_description
1 polymer ?
#
loop_
_entity_poly.entity_id
_entity_poly.type
_entity_poly.pdbx_seq_one_letter_code
_entity_poly.pdbx_strand_id
1 'polypeptide(L)'
;MLKQINQIFTIKFISVLIISFPSAIIADYFDIPLAWFLGPMIVTSIAALSGLKIIMPKIVLSFILIILGLHIGNYIDQNLFNQISNWIWTSLIMLIYIIICILIVAKYLQKFAGYGEKASIFSAAPGALGPLMILAENEKTDLSQVATSHLIRLIIIITVIPFIIVNNTGNDVLLDNDFNYLGQNHLNLILLIFASLFFIFVFDKIRVPAALLSGTLFASGLLQITDIASYKLPDETVNFCLLILGS
;
A
#
# COMPACT_ATOMS: atom_id res chain seq x y z
N MET A 1 -15.13 -20.71 -0.28
CA MET A 1 -14.18 -20.82 0.86
C MET A 1 -13.17 -21.95 0.66
N LEU A 2 -13.55 -23.22 0.50
CA LEU A 2 -12.63 -24.36 0.28
C LEU A 2 -11.68 -24.20 -0.93
N LYS A 3 -12.15 -23.67 -2.08
CA LYS A 3 -11.30 -23.38 -3.25
C LYS A 3 -10.21 -22.33 -2.97
N GLN A 4 -10.47 -21.38 -2.10
CA GLN A 4 -9.49 -20.34 -1.72
C GLN A 4 -8.47 -20.85 -0.71
N ILE A 5 -8.88 -21.74 0.19
CA ILE A 5 -7.97 -22.42 1.13
C ILE A 5 -7.01 -23.32 0.35
N ASN A 6 -7.50 -24.05 -0.66
CA ASN A 6 -6.63 -24.84 -1.53
C ASN A 6 -5.62 -23.99 -2.34
N GLN A 7 -5.88 -22.69 -2.57
CA GLN A 7 -4.91 -21.80 -3.21
C GLN A 7 -3.76 -21.39 -2.30
N ILE A 8 -3.96 -21.35 -0.98
CA ILE A 8 -2.90 -21.05 0.00
C ILE A 8 -1.83 -22.17 0.00
N PHE A 9 -2.28 -23.41 -0.14
CA PHE A 9 -1.40 -24.59 -0.21
C PHE A 9 -0.95 -24.94 -1.64
N THR A 10 -1.20 -24.07 -2.61
CA THR A 10 -0.74 -24.31 -3.97
C THR A 10 0.79 -24.18 -4.02
N ILE A 11 1.45 -25.15 -4.65
CA ILE A 11 2.89 -25.16 -4.87
C ILE A 11 3.38 -23.81 -5.41
N LYS A 12 2.57 -23.13 -6.22
CA LYS A 12 2.86 -21.81 -6.79
C LYS A 12 2.99 -20.70 -5.74
N PHE A 13 2.12 -20.66 -4.73
CA PHE A 13 2.21 -19.66 -3.66
C PHE A 13 3.40 -19.95 -2.75
N ILE A 14 3.62 -21.22 -2.43
CA ILE A 14 4.76 -21.65 -1.61
C ILE A 14 6.09 -21.36 -2.33
N SER A 15 6.19 -21.64 -3.64
CA SER A 15 7.41 -21.36 -4.41
C SER A 15 7.73 -19.86 -4.47
N VAL A 16 6.72 -19.01 -4.52
CA VAL A 16 6.90 -17.55 -4.47
C VAL A 16 7.47 -17.14 -3.11
N LEU A 17 6.94 -17.66 -2.00
CA LEU A 17 7.43 -17.36 -0.66
C LEU A 17 8.87 -17.83 -0.44
N ILE A 18 9.23 -19.01 -0.98
CA ILE A 18 10.61 -19.55 -0.89
C ILE A 18 11.61 -18.64 -1.60
N ILE A 19 11.23 -18.00 -2.70
CA ILE A 19 12.09 -17.06 -3.43
C ILE A 19 12.10 -15.68 -2.77
N SER A 20 10.97 -15.25 -2.22
CA SER A 20 10.78 -13.94 -1.61
C SER A 20 11.54 -13.79 -0.30
N PHE A 21 11.55 -14.82 0.54
CA PHE A 21 12.19 -14.76 1.86
C PHE A 21 13.70 -14.48 1.81
N PRO A 22 14.52 -15.22 1.03
CA PRO A 22 15.94 -14.90 0.87
C PRO A 22 16.18 -13.51 0.28
N SER A 23 15.33 -13.07 -0.65
CA SER A 23 15.46 -11.74 -1.26
C SER A 23 15.23 -10.60 -0.27
N ALA A 24 14.31 -10.78 0.69
CA ALA A 24 14.10 -9.83 1.78
C ALA A 24 15.34 -9.73 2.68
N ILE A 25 15.92 -10.87 3.08
CA ILE A 25 17.15 -10.91 3.90
C ILE A 25 18.32 -10.26 3.16
N ILE A 26 18.48 -10.53 1.86
CA ILE A 26 19.54 -9.92 1.07
C ILE A 26 19.34 -8.39 0.99
N ALA A 27 18.12 -7.95 0.75
CA ALA A 27 17.80 -6.53 0.71
C ALA A 27 18.04 -5.83 2.06
N ASP A 28 17.72 -6.51 3.17
CA ASP A 28 17.96 -6.05 4.53
C ASP A 28 19.45 -5.94 4.84
N TYR A 29 20.25 -6.92 4.42
CA TYR A 29 21.70 -6.88 4.55
C TYR A 29 22.37 -5.71 3.81
N PHE A 30 21.76 -5.23 2.73
CA PHE A 30 22.23 -4.06 1.99
C PHE A 30 21.61 -2.75 2.47
N ASP A 31 20.96 -2.72 3.63
CA ASP A 31 20.26 -1.55 4.18
C ASP A 31 19.28 -0.90 3.20
N ILE A 32 18.64 -1.71 2.35
CA ILE A 32 17.63 -1.22 1.40
C ILE A 32 16.38 -0.81 2.19
N PRO A 33 15.89 0.43 2.04
CA PRO A 33 14.66 0.86 2.70
C PRO A 33 13.49 -0.05 2.34
N LEU A 34 12.65 -0.39 3.32
CA LEU A 34 11.54 -1.33 3.14
C LEU A 34 12.00 -2.67 2.54
N ALA A 35 13.15 -3.19 3.01
CA ALA A 35 13.78 -4.41 2.49
C ALA A 35 12.81 -5.58 2.37
N TRP A 36 11.95 -5.77 3.37
CA TRP A 36 10.95 -6.84 3.43
C TRP A 36 9.81 -6.69 2.40
N PHE A 37 9.72 -5.56 1.73
CA PHE A 37 8.79 -5.32 0.62
C PHE A 37 9.51 -5.24 -0.73
N LEU A 38 10.56 -4.41 -0.84
CA LEU A 38 11.26 -4.17 -2.10
C LEU A 38 12.06 -5.38 -2.58
N GLY A 39 12.71 -6.12 -1.66
CA GLY A 39 13.44 -7.34 -2.00
C GLY A 39 12.55 -8.37 -2.70
N PRO A 40 11.47 -8.84 -2.05
CA PRO A 40 10.48 -9.71 -2.66
C PRO A 40 9.91 -9.17 -3.97
N MET A 41 9.50 -7.90 -4.01
CA MET A 41 8.89 -7.28 -5.18
C MET A 41 9.80 -7.35 -6.42
N ILE A 42 11.10 -7.07 -6.27
CA ILE A 42 12.05 -7.12 -7.38
C ILE A 42 12.21 -8.55 -7.89
N VAL A 43 12.44 -9.49 -6.98
CA VAL A 43 12.72 -10.88 -7.37
C VAL A 43 11.48 -11.56 -7.94
N THR A 44 10.31 -11.32 -7.38
CA THR A 44 9.06 -11.88 -7.91
C THR A 44 8.67 -11.24 -9.24
N SER A 45 8.95 -9.95 -9.44
CA SER A 45 8.78 -9.30 -10.74
C SER A 45 9.66 -9.96 -11.82
N ILE A 46 10.94 -10.24 -11.53
CA ILE A 46 11.84 -10.96 -12.44
C ILE A 46 11.33 -12.39 -12.69
N ALA A 47 10.88 -13.08 -11.65
CA ALA A 47 10.32 -14.43 -11.76
C ALA A 47 9.04 -14.45 -12.62
N ALA A 48 8.17 -13.45 -12.48
CA ALA A 48 6.97 -13.30 -13.31
C ALA A 48 7.32 -13.06 -14.78
N LEU A 49 8.31 -12.22 -15.06
CA LEU A 49 8.83 -12.00 -16.42
C LEU A 49 9.45 -13.27 -17.03
N SER A 50 10.00 -14.14 -16.18
CA SER A 50 10.53 -15.47 -16.60
C SER A 50 9.42 -16.52 -16.80
N GLY A 51 8.14 -16.15 -16.66
CA GLY A 51 6.98 -17.00 -16.92
C GLY A 51 6.41 -17.73 -15.69
N LEU A 52 6.89 -17.45 -14.50
CA LEU A 52 6.28 -17.99 -13.27
C LEU A 52 4.92 -17.33 -13.03
N LYS A 53 3.89 -18.15 -12.89
CA LYS A 53 2.54 -17.67 -12.57
C LYS A 53 2.41 -17.43 -11.07
N ILE A 54 2.41 -16.16 -10.67
CA ILE A 54 2.18 -15.73 -9.30
C ILE A 54 0.69 -15.69 -9.03
N ILE A 55 0.26 -16.27 -7.91
CA ILE A 55 -1.14 -16.28 -7.48
C ILE A 55 -1.19 -15.87 -6.02
N MET A 56 -1.82 -14.73 -5.74
CA MET A 56 -2.09 -14.27 -4.38
C MET A 56 -3.51 -14.69 -3.97
N PRO A 57 -3.67 -15.55 -2.93
CA PRO A 57 -4.98 -15.90 -2.40
C PRO A 57 -5.67 -14.68 -1.80
N LYS A 58 -6.93 -14.44 -2.16
CA LYS A 58 -7.69 -13.27 -1.66
C LYS A 58 -7.80 -13.24 -0.13
N ILE A 59 -7.89 -14.39 0.51
CA ILE A 59 -7.93 -14.47 1.98
C ILE A 59 -6.66 -13.93 2.59
N VAL A 60 -5.48 -14.32 2.08
CA VAL A 60 -4.18 -13.84 2.56
C VAL A 60 -4.07 -12.34 2.39
N LEU A 61 -4.43 -11.83 1.20
CA LEU A 61 -4.46 -10.38 0.95
C LEU A 61 -5.38 -9.64 1.92
N SER A 62 -6.56 -10.19 2.23
CA SER A 62 -7.48 -9.58 3.19
C SER A 62 -6.87 -9.47 4.59
N PHE A 63 -6.21 -10.52 5.08
CA PHE A 63 -5.50 -10.49 6.37
C PHE A 63 -4.38 -9.46 6.38
N ILE A 64 -3.59 -9.39 5.31
CA ILE A 64 -2.51 -8.40 5.19
C ILE A 64 -3.06 -6.98 5.25
N LEU A 65 -4.13 -6.68 4.51
CA LEU A 65 -4.74 -5.36 4.50
C LEU A 65 -5.29 -4.96 5.88
N ILE A 66 -5.84 -5.90 6.64
CA ILE A 66 -6.28 -5.67 8.02
C ILE A 66 -5.09 -5.34 8.90
N ILE A 67 -4.03 -6.14 8.89
CA ILE A 67 -2.84 -5.95 9.71
C ILE A 67 -2.15 -4.62 9.38
N LEU A 68 -1.97 -4.31 8.10
CA LEU A 68 -1.36 -3.05 7.66
C LEU A 68 -2.24 -1.85 8.01
N GLY A 69 -3.57 -1.95 7.90
CA GLY A 69 -4.47 -0.89 8.32
C GLY A 69 -4.36 -0.61 9.82
N LEU A 70 -4.30 -1.64 10.65
CA LEU A 70 -4.07 -1.52 12.08
C LEU A 70 -2.73 -0.86 12.40
N HIS A 71 -1.67 -1.30 11.72
CA HIS A 71 -0.33 -0.77 11.89
C HIS A 71 -0.26 0.73 11.52
N ILE A 72 -0.77 1.10 10.35
CA ILE A 72 -0.77 2.50 9.90
C ILE A 72 -1.62 3.38 10.81
N GLY A 73 -2.77 2.88 11.28
CA GLY A 73 -3.66 3.61 12.17
C GLY A 73 -3.01 4.00 13.50
N ASN A 74 -2.07 3.20 14.00
CA ASN A 74 -1.33 3.51 15.24
C ASN A 74 -0.40 4.72 15.13
N TYR A 75 -0.08 5.19 13.93
CA TYR A 75 0.71 6.42 13.73
C TYR A 75 -0.15 7.68 13.71
N ILE A 76 -1.48 7.56 13.85
CA ILE A 76 -2.36 8.71 13.90
C ILE A 76 -2.32 9.28 15.33
N ASP A 77 -1.73 10.46 15.49
CA ASP A 77 -1.57 11.15 16.76
C ASP A 77 -2.56 12.33 16.90
N GLN A 78 -2.85 12.71 18.15
CA GLN A 78 -3.67 13.90 18.47
C GLN A 78 -3.08 15.19 17.86
N ASN A 79 -1.76 15.28 17.73
CA ASN A 79 -1.08 16.42 17.10
C ASN A 79 -1.49 16.62 15.62
N LEU A 80 -1.96 15.59 14.93
CA LEU A 80 -2.44 15.70 13.57
C LEU A 80 -3.66 16.64 13.48
N PHE A 81 -4.55 16.63 14.48
CA PHE A 81 -5.73 17.50 14.51
C PHE A 81 -5.36 18.97 14.67
N ASN A 82 -4.33 19.27 15.44
CA ASN A 82 -3.84 20.64 15.62
C ASN A 82 -3.26 21.22 14.33
N GLN A 83 -2.89 20.37 13.39
CA GLN A 83 -2.31 20.77 12.11
C GLN A 83 -3.34 20.87 10.96
N ILE A 84 -4.61 20.49 11.19
CA ILE A 84 -5.66 20.47 10.15
C ILE A 84 -5.81 21.83 9.46
N SER A 85 -5.72 22.93 10.21
CA SER A 85 -5.82 24.28 9.63
C SER A 85 -4.73 24.57 8.59
N ASN A 86 -3.52 24.07 8.83
CA ASN A 86 -2.39 24.19 7.90
C ASN A 86 -2.57 23.27 6.68
N TRP A 87 -3.22 22.11 6.87
CA TRP A 87 -3.44 21.14 5.80
C TRP A 87 -4.42 21.62 4.74
N ILE A 88 -5.38 22.49 5.11
CA ILE A 88 -6.34 23.06 4.13
C ILE A 88 -5.58 23.79 3.01
N TRP A 89 -4.65 24.67 3.37
CA TRP A 89 -3.85 25.41 2.40
C TRP A 89 -2.94 24.50 1.58
N THR A 90 -2.26 23.56 2.24
CA THR A 90 -1.40 22.58 1.56
C THR A 90 -2.20 21.71 0.61
N SER A 91 -3.42 21.29 0.99
CA SER A 91 -4.29 20.47 0.15
C SER A 91 -4.78 21.24 -1.08
N LEU A 92 -5.10 22.54 -0.95
CA LEU A 92 -5.48 23.38 -2.09
C LEU A 92 -4.32 23.53 -3.07
N ILE A 93 -3.11 23.81 -2.57
CA ILE A 93 -1.90 23.89 -3.41
C ILE A 93 -1.64 22.56 -4.10
N MET A 94 -1.78 21.45 -3.38
CA MET A 94 -1.61 20.09 -3.92
C MET A 94 -2.60 19.79 -5.04
N LEU A 95 -3.86 20.25 -4.90
CA LEU A 95 -4.88 20.08 -5.93
C LEU A 95 -4.52 20.81 -7.22
N ILE A 96 -4.07 22.06 -7.12
CA ILE A 96 -3.58 22.84 -8.26
C ILE A 96 -2.36 22.17 -8.90
N TYR A 97 -1.41 21.72 -8.07
CA TYR A 97 -0.22 21.00 -8.52
C TYR A 97 -0.57 19.73 -9.30
N ILE A 98 -1.52 18.93 -8.81
CA ILE A 98 -1.97 17.70 -9.49
C ILE A 98 -2.52 18.02 -10.87
N ILE A 99 -3.37 19.05 -10.99
CA ILE A 99 -3.96 19.46 -12.29
C ILE A 99 -2.84 19.87 -13.26
N ILE A 100 -1.89 20.68 -12.81
CA ILE A 100 -0.75 21.11 -13.64
C ILE A 100 0.09 19.89 -14.06
N CYS A 101 0.37 18.97 -13.14
CA CYS A 101 1.12 17.75 -13.46
C CYS A 101 0.40 16.89 -14.50
N ILE A 102 -0.91 16.70 -14.37
CA ILE A 102 -1.69 15.93 -15.36
C ILE A 102 -1.54 16.55 -16.75
N LEU A 103 -1.68 17.87 -16.87
CA LEU A 103 -1.59 18.57 -18.15
C LEU A 103 -0.19 18.47 -18.78
N ILE A 104 0.87 18.64 -17.95
CA ILE A 104 2.25 18.55 -18.42
C ILE A 104 2.58 17.12 -18.86
N VAL A 105 2.26 16.12 -18.03
CA VAL A 105 2.54 14.71 -18.33
C VAL A 105 1.73 14.23 -19.53
N ALA A 106 0.45 14.61 -19.63
CA ALA A 106 -0.38 14.25 -20.78
C ALA A 106 0.20 14.82 -22.08
N LYS A 107 0.63 16.09 -22.10
CA LYS A 107 1.30 16.68 -23.27
C LYS A 107 2.62 15.99 -23.60
N TYR A 108 3.39 15.62 -22.58
CA TYR A 108 4.63 14.87 -22.77
C TYR A 108 4.36 13.52 -23.44
N LEU A 109 3.38 12.74 -22.92
CA LEU A 109 3.03 11.44 -23.47
C LEU A 109 2.51 11.54 -24.92
N GLN A 110 1.73 12.59 -25.25
CA GLN A 110 1.28 12.84 -26.61
C GLN A 110 2.46 13.12 -27.55
N LYS A 111 3.35 14.02 -27.14
CA LYS A 111 4.41 14.52 -28.01
C LYS A 111 5.56 13.53 -28.19
N PHE A 112 5.96 12.82 -27.13
CA PHE A 112 7.16 11.96 -27.13
C PHE A 112 6.84 10.48 -27.17
N ALA A 113 5.73 10.02 -26.61
CA ALA A 113 5.35 8.63 -26.59
C ALA A 113 4.26 8.27 -27.62
N GLY A 114 3.73 9.25 -28.35
CA GLY A 114 2.73 9.02 -29.40
C GLY A 114 1.37 8.56 -28.88
N TYR A 115 1.04 8.87 -27.62
CA TYR A 115 -0.26 8.49 -27.03
C TYR A 115 -1.38 9.34 -27.62
N GLY A 116 -2.55 8.72 -27.81
CA GLY A 116 -3.77 9.47 -28.13
C GLY A 116 -4.15 10.45 -27.01
N GLU A 117 -4.92 11.49 -27.36
CA GLU A 117 -5.30 12.54 -26.41
C GLU A 117 -5.96 12.01 -25.14
N LYS A 118 -6.97 11.15 -25.27
CA LYS A 118 -7.67 10.55 -24.13
C LYS A 118 -6.77 9.59 -23.34
N ALA A 119 -6.01 8.73 -24.04
CA ALA A 119 -5.10 7.79 -23.40
C ALA A 119 -4.03 8.50 -22.58
N SER A 120 -3.50 9.62 -23.05
CA SER A 120 -2.50 10.41 -22.34
C SER A 120 -3.04 11.03 -21.05
N ILE A 121 -4.29 11.52 -21.07
CA ILE A 121 -4.95 12.10 -19.87
C ILE A 121 -5.17 10.99 -18.82
N PHE A 122 -5.73 9.84 -19.20
CA PHE A 122 -5.93 8.72 -18.28
C PHE A 122 -4.60 8.16 -17.74
N SER A 123 -3.56 8.13 -18.58
CA SER A 123 -2.21 7.72 -18.17
C SER A 123 -1.55 8.68 -17.20
N ALA A 124 -1.79 9.98 -17.35
CA ALA A 124 -1.24 11.02 -16.49
C ALA A 124 -2.01 11.17 -15.17
N ALA A 125 -3.31 10.84 -15.15
CA ALA A 125 -4.17 11.03 -13.98
C ALA A 125 -3.69 10.19 -12.78
N PRO A 126 -3.52 10.77 -11.58
CA PRO A 126 -3.32 10.00 -10.38
C PRO A 126 -4.62 9.34 -9.94
N GLY A 127 -4.54 8.10 -9.46
CA GLY A 127 -5.71 7.39 -8.96
C GLY A 127 -5.56 5.88 -8.97
N ALA A 128 -6.60 5.18 -8.54
CA ALA A 128 -6.63 3.73 -8.57
C ALA A 128 -6.77 3.24 -10.03
N LEU A 129 -5.91 2.29 -10.40
CA LEU A 129 -5.87 1.74 -11.75
C LEU A 129 -7.22 1.17 -12.20
N GLY A 130 -7.94 0.44 -11.32
CA GLY A 130 -9.21 -0.19 -11.67
C GLY A 130 -10.27 0.78 -12.19
N PRO A 131 -10.67 1.82 -11.45
CA PRO A 131 -11.62 2.82 -11.93
C PRO A 131 -11.16 3.55 -13.19
N LEU A 132 -9.86 3.87 -13.30
CA LEU A 132 -9.31 4.52 -14.50
C LEU A 132 -9.36 3.63 -15.73
N MET A 133 -9.13 2.33 -15.57
CA MET A 133 -9.25 1.36 -16.67
C MET A 133 -10.69 1.25 -17.17
N ILE A 134 -11.68 1.25 -16.29
CA ILE A 134 -13.10 1.22 -16.66
C ILE A 134 -13.47 2.50 -17.45
N LEU A 135 -13.00 3.67 -17.00
CA LEU A 135 -13.23 4.93 -17.71
C LEU A 135 -12.54 4.94 -19.07
N ALA A 136 -11.29 4.47 -19.15
CA ALA A 136 -10.52 4.38 -20.38
C ALA A 136 -11.18 3.41 -21.39
N GLU A 137 -11.74 2.30 -20.92
CA GLU A 137 -12.48 1.33 -21.76
C GLU A 137 -13.75 1.96 -22.33
N ASN A 138 -14.53 2.66 -21.50
CA ASN A 138 -15.73 3.35 -21.96
C ASN A 138 -15.43 4.41 -23.05
N GLU A 139 -14.27 5.05 -22.95
CA GLU A 139 -13.80 6.04 -23.94
C GLU A 139 -13.06 5.40 -25.13
N LYS A 140 -13.03 4.07 -25.22
CA LYS A 140 -12.39 3.29 -26.28
C LYS A 140 -10.91 3.67 -26.49
N THR A 141 -10.19 3.90 -25.40
CA THR A 141 -8.77 4.23 -25.44
C THR A 141 -7.91 2.94 -25.39
N ASP A 142 -6.64 3.07 -25.70
CA ASP A 142 -5.69 1.97 -25.57
C ASP A 142 -5.39 1.68 -24.09
N LEU A 143 -6.02 0.64 -23.56
CA LEU A 143 -5.88 0.20 -22.16
C LEU A 143 -4.45 -0.20 -21.82
N SER A 144 -3.69 -0.72 -22.80
CA SER A 144 -2.30 -1.13 -22.59
C SER A 144 -1.41 0.09 -22.27
N GLN A 145 -1.61 1.19 -22.98
CA GLN A 145 -0.89 2.44 -22.72
C GLN A 145 -1.18 2.98 -21.32
N VAL A 146 -2.46 3.01 -20.93
CA VAL A 146 -2.87 3.48 -19.60
C VAL A 146 -2.29 2.59 -18.49
N ALA A 147 -2.44 1.27 -18.62
CA ALA A 147 -1.94 0.31 -17.63
C ALA A 147 -0.41 0.39 -17.50
N THR A 148 0.32 0.39 -18.61
CA THR A 148 1.79 0.43 -18.62
C THR A 148 2.32 1.70 -17.96
N SER A 149 1.77 2.86 -18.29
CA SER A 149 2.16 4.14 -17.68
C SER A 149 1.92 4.15 -16.16
N HIS A 150 0.79 3.59 -15.73
CA HIS A 150 0.47 3.46 -14.30
C HIS A 150 1.44 2.54 -13.57
N LEU A 151 1.74 1.38 -14.14
CA LEU A 151 2.67 0.40 -13.54
C LEU A 151 4.09 0.97 -13.45
N ILE A 152 4.60 1.59 -14.51
CA ILE A 152 5.94 2.22 -14.51
C ILE A 152 6.02 3.29 -13.42
N ARG A 153 5.01 4.15 -13.32
CA ARG A 153 4.94 5.18 -12.28
C ARG A 153 4.96 4.59 -10.89
N LEU A 154 4.16 3.54 -10.63
CA LEU A 154 4.11 2.89 -9.33
C LEU A 154 5.46 2.25 -8.97
N ILE A 155 6.10 1.56 -9.91
CA ILE A 155 7.42 0.96 -9.68
C ILE A 155 8.44 2.02 -9.31
N ILE A 156 8.48 3.14 -10.05
CA ILE A 156 9.42 4.24 -9.78
C ILE A 156 9.14 4.85 -8.40
N ILE A 157 7.89 5.16 -8.08
CA ILE A 157 7.52 5.77 -6.80
C ILE A 157 7.90 4.85 -5.64
N ILE A 158 7.50 3.57 -5.70
CA ILE A 158 7.74 2.62 -4.62
C ILE A 158 9.25 2.37 -4.43
N THR A 159 10.03 2.39 -5.52
CA THR A 159 11.47 2.15 -5.43
C THR A 159 12.23 3.42 -5.02
N VAL A 160 11.93 4.57 -5.60
CA VAL A 160 12.76 5.78 -5.44
C VAL A 160 12.43 6.56 -4.16
N ILE A 161 11.15 6.67 -3.79
CA ILE A 161 10.74 7.49 -2.64
C ILE A 161 11.34 7.00 -1.32
N PRO A 162 11.35 5.69 -0.99
CA PRO A 162 11.97 5.23 0.25
C PRO A 162 13.45 5.61 0.36
N PHE A 163 14.21 5.50 -0.72
CA PHE A 163 15.62 5.92 -0.73
C PHE A 163 15.80 7.42 -0.48
N ILE A 164 14.92 8.25 -1.06
CA ILE A 164 14.98 9.70 -0.82
C ILE A 164 14.67 10.01 0.64
N ILE A 165 13.67 9.36 1.24
CA ILE A 165 13.29 9.58 2.63
C ILE A 165 14.43 9.19 3.56
N VAL A 166 14.95 7.97 3.44
CA VAL A 166 16.04 7.47 4.31
C VAL A 166 17.28 8.34 4.20
N ASN A 167 17.65 8.77 2.99
CA ASN A 167 18.83 9.61 2.78
C ASN A 167 18.69 11.02 3.40
N ASN A 168 17.47 11.55 3.53
CA ASN A 168 17.22 12.88 4.10
C ASN A 168 16.95 12.86 5.61
N THR A 169 16.37 11.78 6.14
CA THR A 169 15.93 11.71 7.55
C THR A 169 16.77 10.75 8.40
N GLY A 170 17.66 9.97 7.79
CA GLY A 170 18.38 8.89 8.46
C GLY A 170 17.50 7.64 8.67
N ASN A 171 18.13 6.57 9.15
CA ASN A 171 17.41 5.28 9.39
C ASN A 171 16.46 5.35 10.59
N ASP A 172 16.54 6.38 11.43
CA ASP A 172 15.77 6.50 12.67
C ASP A 172 14.24 6.60 12.46
N VAL A 173 13.80 7.03 11.27
CA VAL A 173 12.37 7.16 10.95
C VAL A 173 11.69 5.81 10.70
N LEU A 174 12.47 4.77 10.37
CA LEU A 174 11.94 3.44 10.06
C LEU A 174 12.01 2.45 11.24
N LEU A 175 12.71 2.82 12.32
CA LEU A 175 12.99 1.95 13.45
C LEU A 175 12.64 2.65 14.78
N ASP A 176 11.36 2.78 15.05
CA ASP A 176 10.90 3.14 16.41
C ASP A 176 10.96 1.88 17.28
N ASN A 177 12.20 1.51 17.69
CA ASN A 177 12.51 0.28 18.42
C ASN A 177 12.18 0.33 19.92
N ASP A 178 11.64 1.44 20.44
CA ASP A 178 11.45 1.66 21.88
C ASP A 178 10.10 1.16 22.42
N PHE A 179 9.44 0.21 21.73
CA PHE A 179 8.14 -0.26 22.21
C PHE A 179 8.25 -1.51 23.07
N ASN A 180 7.85 -1.37 24.32
CA ASN A 180 7.78 -2.46 25.31
C ASN A 180 6.52 -3.32 25.07
N TYR A 181 6.63 -4.36 24.23
CA TYR A 181 5.52 -5.29 23.93
C TYR A 181 4.98 -6.03 25.16
N LEU A 182 5.80 -6.13 26.21
CA LEU A 182 5.50 -6.90 27.44
C LEU A 182 4.43 -6.29 28.35
N GLY A 183 4.02 -5.04 28.11
CA GLY A 183 3.02 -4.34 28.91
C GLY A 183 1.66 -4.15 28.24
N GLN A 184 1.45 -4.70 27.04
CA GLN A 184 0.21 -4.44 26.30
C GLN A 184 -0.98 -5.20 26.89
N ASN A 185 -2.07 -4.49 27.12
CA ASN A 185 -3.29 -5.07 27.70
C ASN A 185 -4.07 -5.85 26.62
N HIS A 186 -4.33 -7.13 26.87
CA HIS A 186 -5.14 -7.97 25.97
C HIS A 186 -6.55 -7.43 25.73
N LEU A 187 -7.10 -6.64 26.66
CA LEU A 187 -8.38 -5.96 26.46
C LEU A 187 -8.31 -4.95 25.32
N ASN A 188 -7.21 -4.24 25.16
CA ASN A 188 -6.98 -3.30 24.06
C ASN A 188 -7.03 -4.01 22.70
N LEU A 189 -6.42 -5.20 22.62
CA LEU A 189 -6.46 -6.01 21.39
C LEU A 189 -7.89 -6.43 21.05
N ILE A 190 -8.66 -6.90 22.02
CA ILE A 190 -10.05 -7.31 21.82
C ILE A 190 -10.88 -6.12 21.33
N LEU A 191 -10.72 -4.96 21.97
CA LEU A 191 -11.44 -3.73 21.63
C LEU A 191 -11.08 -3.27 20.20
N LEU A 192 -9.82 -3.35 19.85
CA LEU A 192 -9.31 -3.02 18.51
C LEU A 192 -9.90 -3.96 17.44
N ILE A 193 -10.00 -5.27 17.70
CA ILE A 193 -10.61 -6.23 16.78
C ILE A 193 -12.10 -5.91 16.58
N PHE A 194 -12.87 -5.67 17.65
CA PHE A 194 -14.29 -5.35 17.54
C PHE A 194 -14.52 -4.03 16.81
N ALA A 195 -13.77 -2.98 17.13
CA ALA A 195 -13.84 -1.70 16.42
C ALA A 195 -13.50 -1.86 14.94
N SER A 196 -12.47 -2.63 14.62
CA SER A 196 -12.06 -2.91 13.24
C SER A 196 -13.16 -3.62 12.45
N LEU A 197 -13.76 -4.66 12.99
CA LEU A 197 -14.88 -5.36 12.35
C LEU A 197 -16.07 -4.44 12.12
N PHE A 198 -16.39 -3.59 13.10
CA PHE A 198 -17.46 -2.62 12.97
C PHE A 198 -17.20 -1.62 11.83
N PHE A 199 -16.02 -1.00 11.80
CA PHE A 199 -15.69 -0.02 10.75
C PHE A 199 -15.50 -0.65 9.37
N ILE A 200 -14.99 -1.87 9.27
CA ILE A 200 -14.96 -2.63 8.01
C ILE A 200 -16.39 -2.80 7.48
N PHE A 201 -17.32 -3.24 8.34
CA PHE A 201 -18.72 -3.41 7.94
C PHE A 201 -19.38 -2.10 7.48
N VAL A 202 -19.16 -1.01 8.22
CA VAL A 202 -19.68 0.32 7.88
C VAL A 202 -19.11 0.80 6.54
N PHE A 203 -17.80 0.70 6.34
CA PHE A 203 -17.11 1.16 5.15
C PHE A 203 -17.46 0.34 3.91
N ASP A 204 -17.63 -0.97 4.07
CA ASP A 204 -18.13 -1.84 2.99
C ASP A 204 -19.56 -1.45 2.58
N LYS A 205 -20.44 -1.17 3.54
CA LYS A 205 -21.81 -0.74 3.28
C LYS A 205 -21.91 0.61 2.57
N ILE A 206 -21.00 1.54 2.89
CA ILE A 206 -20.91 2.89 2.26
C ILE A 206 -20.14 2.81 0.93
N ARG A 207 -19.59 1.65 0.58
CA ARG A 207 -18.77 1.40 -0.62
C ARG A 207 -17.47 2.23 -0.64
N VAL A 208 -16.84 2.41 0.52
CA VAL A 208 -15.51 3.01 0.59
C VAL A 208 -14.51 2.06 -0.09
N PRO A 209 -13.63 2.56 -0.99
CA PRO A 209 -12.63 1.73 -1.63
C PRO A 209 -11.66 1.15 -0.58
N ALA A 210 -11.26 -0.10 -0.77
CA ALA A 210 -10.38 -0.84 0.15
C ALA A 210 -10.90 -0.86 1.61
N ALA A 211 -12.21 -1.14 1.81
CA ALA A 211 -12.88 -1.11 3.11
C ALA A 211 -12.15 -1.89 4.22
N LEU A 212 -11.43 -2.97 3.88
CA LEU A 212 -10.61 -3.72 4.84
C LEU A 212 -9.47 -2.88 5.41
N LEU A 213 -8.72 -2.20 4.55
CA LEU A 213 -7.59 -1.37 4.95
C LEU A 213 -8.07 -0.07 5.60
N SER A 214 -8.99 0.64 4.95
CA SER A 214 -9.48 1.94 5.43
C SER A 214 -10.29 1.82 6.72
N GLY A 215 -11.09 0.77 6.86
CA GLY A 215 -11.87 0.50 8.07
C GLY A 215 -11.01 0.19 9.28
N THR A 216 -9.99 -0.65 9.11
CA THR A 216 -9.04 -0.98 10.20
C THR A 216 -8.15 0.18 10.55
N LEU A 217 -7.67 0.95 9.57
CA LEU A 217 -6.91 2.17 9.77
C LEU A 217 -7.71 3.19 10.58
N PHE A 218 -8.96 3.41 10.20
CA PHE A 218 -9.83 4.36 10.92
C PHE A 218 -10.14 3.89 12.33
N ALA A 219 -10.40 2.60 12.53
CA ALA A 219 -10.63 2.02 13.86
C ALA A 219 -9.43 2.18 14.78
N SER A 220 -8.24 1.80 14.30
CA SER A 220 -6.99 1.92 15.06
C SER A 220 -6.67 3.38 15.37
N GLY A 221 -6.73 4.26 14.37
CA GLY A 221 -6.48 5.69 14.56
C GLY A 221 -7.44 6.36 15.53
N LEU A 222 -8.73 6.03 15.47
CA LEU A 222 -9.73 6.59 16.38
C LEU A 222 -9.49 6.13 17.82
N LEU A 223 -9.16 4.86 18.05
CA LEU A 223 -8.85 4.35 19.37
C LEU A 223 -7.55 4.96 19.92
N GLN A 224 -6.55 5.18 19.06
CA GLN A 224 -5.30 5.83 19.42
C GLN A 224 -5.50 7.30 19.82
N ILE A 225 -6.28 8.07 19.06
CA ILE A 225 -6.57 9.47 19.34
C ILE A 225 -7.35 9.66 20.65
N THR A 226 -8.27 8.73 20.92
CA THR A 226 -9.11 8.80 22.13
C THR A 226 -8.41 8.25 23.38
N ASP A 227 -7.18 7.77 23.26
CA ASP A 227 -6.41 7.09 24.32
C ASP A 227 -7.17 5.92 24.99
N ILE A 228 -8.22 5.40 24.33
CA ILE A 228 -9.03 4.30 24.84
C ILE A 228 -8.27 2.99 24.75
N ALA A 229 -7.61 2.75 23.62
CA ALA A 229 -6.84 1.55 23.40
C ALA A 229 -5.72 1.81 22.38
N SER A 230 -4.51 1.49 22.76
CA SER A 230 -3.36 1.42 21.86
C SER A 230 -2.80 0.00 21.87
N TYR A 231 -2.54 -0.56 20.69
CA TYR A 231 -1.91 -1.86 20.55
C TYR A 231 -1.00 -1.86 19.34
N LYS A 232 0.30 -1.86 19.59
CA LYS A 232 1.32 -1.90 18.52
C LYS A 232 1.59 -3.35 18.15
N LEU A 233 1.49 -3.63 16.87
CA LEU A 233 1.79 -4.95 16.33
C LEU A 233 3.31 -5.18 16.33
N PRO A 234 3.78 -6.42 16.58
CA PRO A 234 5.19 -6.76 16.46
C PRO A 234 5.71 -6.48 15.04
N ASP A 235 6.90 -5.91 14.94
CA ASP A 235 7.51 -5.53 13.67
C ASP A 235 7.74 -6.75 12.76
N GLU A 236 8.01 -7.91 13.34
CA GLU A 236 8.12 -9.17 12.61
C GLU A 236 6.82 -9.53 11.87
N THR A 237 5.67 -9.25 12.51
CA THR A 237 4.35 -9.50 11.89
C THR A 237 4.14 -8.55 10.71
N VAL A 238 4.51 -7.29 10.86
CA VAL A 238 4.41 -6.29 9.79
C VAL A 238 5.36 -6.62 8.65
N ASN A 239 6.61 -6.95 8.96
CA ASN A 239 7.62 -7.37 7.99
C ASN A 239 7.18 -8.62 7.21
N PHE A 240 6.57 -9.60 7.88
CA PHE A 240 6.01 -10.77 7.21
C PHE A 240 4.84 -10.41 6.28
N CYS A 241 3.98 -9.49 6.69
CA CYS A 241 2.91 -8.97 5.82
C CYS A 241 3.47 -8.22 4.60
N LEU A 242 4.50 -7.40 4.80
CA LEU A 242 5.19 -6.69 3.71
C LEU A 242 5.87 -7.65 2.74
N LEU A 243 6.51 -8.72 3.25
CA LEU A 243 7.11 -9.77 2.43
C LEU A 243 6.08 -10.43 1.51
N ILE A 244 4.92 -10.80 2.06
CA ILE A 244 3.87 -11.44 1.26
C ILE A 244 3.24 -10.42 0.29
N LEU A 245 3.11 -9.15 0.67
CA LEU A 245 2.56 -8.12 -0.20
C LEU A 245 3.51 -7.79 -1.36
N GLY A 246 4.83 -7.83 -1.12
CA GLY A 246 5.85 -7.63 -2.16
C GLY A 246 6.04 -8.85 -3.07
N SER A 247 5.49 -9.99 -2.70
CA SER A 247 5.63 -11.23 -3.46
C SER A 247 4.45 -11.49 -4.39
#